data_b26bf6d094affca1c4b8e145a49b52d4
#
_entry.id   b26bf6d094affca1c4b8e145a49b52d4
#
_cell.length_a   1.000
_cell.length_b   1.000
_cell.length_c   1.000
_cell.angle_alpha   90.00
_cell.angle_beta   90.00
_cell.angle_gamma   90.00
#
_symmetry.space_group_name_H-M   'P 1'
#
loop_
_entity.id
_entity.type
_entity.pdbx_description
1 polymer ?
#
loop_
_entity_poly.entity_id
_entity_poly.type
_entity_poly.pdbx_seq_one_letter_code
_entity_poly.pdbx_strand_id
1 'polypeptide(L)'
;TKINNDVIVMEKIKGYRRNDIKIDSNMELKKKFATLIAKFIVKSMFLDKTFHSDLHIGNVFFDNSCEDNPKLGIIDFGLVSKISKHMQTIFFNLFKHIVVNKDFAAASKLVLDVISPVHCSNKQLTSTEMQDIVDKIQPHVKCVFELCDNGCNSITSINNILLKYNRQLTSEFYNLYVSLVMSAGLCNGLCEKDAKFLHIVKDVIADMFASVEINTI
;
A
#
# COMPACT_ATOMS: atom_id res chain seq x y z
N THR A 1 28.21 -3.34 -1.00
CA THR A 1 27.92 -4.66 -1.62
C THR A 1 28.98 -4.95 -2.67
N LYS A 2 29.56 -6.13 -2.63
CA LYS A 2 30.46 -6.65 -3.66
C LYS A 2 29.78 -7.84 -4.32
N ILE A 3 29.82 -7.90 -5.62
CA ILE A 3 29.20 -8.95 -6.42
C ILE A 3 30.26 -9.54 -7.34
N ASN A 4 30.35 -10.85 -7.37
CA ASN A 4 31.01 -11.61 -8.42
C ASN A 4 30.02 -12.63 -9.00
N ASN A 5 30.42 -13.48 -9.93
CA ASN A 5 29.50 -14.36 -10.65
C ASN A 5 28.68 -15.28 -9.75
N ASP A 6 29.19 -15.61 -8.55
CA ASP A 6 28.59 -16.64 -7.68
C ASP A 6 28.31 -16.17 -6.25
N VAL A 7 28.80 -14.98 -5.84
CA VAL A 7 28.76 -14.53 -4.46
C VAL A 7 28.40 -13.06 -4.35
N ILE A 8 27.43 -12.78 -3.49
CA ILE A 8 27.07 -11.41 -3.08
C ILE A 8 27.56 -11.21 -1.64
N VAL A 9 28.43 -10.22 -1.44
CA VAL A 9 28.88 -9.79 -0.11
C VAL A 9 28.18 -8.50 0.23
N MET A 10 27.44 -8.49 1.34
CA MET A 10 26.69 -7.34 1.83
C MET A 10 26.95 -7.10 3.31
N GLU A 11 26.64 -5.90 3.78
CA GLU A 11 26.65 -5.59 5.19
C GLU A 11 25.64 -6.50 5.93
N LYS A 12 26.02 -7.00 7.12
CA LYS A 12 25.11 -7.72 7.98
C LYS A 12 24.11 -6.72 8.58
N ILE A 13 22.83 -6.89 8.26
CA ILE A 13 21.77 -6.09 8.83
C ILE A 13 21.65 -6.39 10.33
N LYS A 14 21.61 -5.34 11.13
CA LYS A 14 21.31 -5.42 12.57
C LYS A 14 19.81 -5.58 12.77
N GLY A 15 19.43 -6.17 13.88
CA GLY A 15 18.03 -6.37 14.26
C GLY A 15 17.58 -7.82 14.18
N TYR A 16 16.33 -8.02 14.50
CA TYR A 16 15.69 -9.33 14.62
C TYR A 16 14.62 -9.48 13.56
N ARG A 17 14.35 -10.69 13.12
CA ARG A 17 13.13 -11.01 12.39
C ARG A 17 11.95 -11.02 13.36
N ARG A 18 10.73 -10.81 12.86
CA ARG A 18 9.56 -10.76 13.73
C ARG A 18 9.44 -11.97 14.67
N ASN A 19 9.71 -13.17 14.19
CA ASN A 19 9.58 -14.39 15.00
C ASN A 19 10.67 -14.51 16.09
N ASP A 20 11.77 -13.76 15.95
CA ASP A 20 12.89 -13.76 16.90
C ASP A 20 12.74 -12.66 17.95
N ILE A 21 11.76 -11.78 17.80
CA ILE A 21 11.55 -10.64 18.69
C ILE A 21 10.52 -10.99 19.74
N LYS A 22 10.92 -10.97 20.98
CA LYS A 22 10.02 -10.90 22.15
C LYS A 22 9.45 -9.46 22.29
N ILE A 23 8.90 -8.90 21.20
CA ILE A 23 8.23 -7.59 21.23
C ILE A 23 6.85 -7.70 21.88
N ASP A 24 6.36 -8.89 22.15
CA ASP A 24 4.96 -9.13 22.53
C ASP A 24 4.50 -8.40 23.80
N SER A 25 5.43 -7.91 24.60
CA SER A 25 5.14 -7.16 25.83
C SER A 25 5.25 -5.62 25.69
N ASN A 26 5.86 -5.09 24.60
CA ASN A 26 6.07 -3.63 24.45
C ASN A 26 5.23 -3.05 23.29
N MET A 27 4.02 -2.61 23.63
CA MET A 27 3.07 -2.04 22.66
C MET A 27 3.56 -0.74 22.03
N GLU A 28 4.29 0.09 22.78
CA GLU A 28 4.82 1.35 22.24
C GLU A 28 5.87 1.09 21.17
N LEU A 29 6.78 0.14 21.41
CA LEU A 29 7.78 -0.26 20.43
C LEU A 29 7.15 -0.85 19.17
N LYS A 30 6.12 -1.69 19.31
CA LYS A 30 5.33 -2.22 18.18
C LYS A 30 4.74 -1.09 17.34
N LYS A 31 4.13 -0.09 17.97
CA LYS A 31 3.56 1.08 17.29
C LYS A 31 4.64 1.89 16.58
N LYS A 32 5.81 2.10 17.19
CA LYS A 32 6.95 2.76 16.54
C LYS A 32 7.37 2.01 15.27
N PHE A 33 7.49 0.68 15.32
CA PHE A 33 7.82 -0.12 14.13
C PHE A 33 6.74 -0.08 13.05
N ALA A 34 5.47 -0.18 13.40
CA ALA A 34 4.37 -0.03 12.45
C ALA A 34 4.39 1.35 11.76
N THR A 35 4.69 2.40 12.53
CA THR A 35 4.85 3.76 11.99
C THR A 35 6.04 3.86 11.04
N LEU A 36 7.17 3.21 11.34
CA LEU A 36 8.33 3.18 10.45
C LEU A 36 8.03 2.45 9.13
N ILE A 37 7.29 1.32 9.18
CA ILE A 37 6.84 0.62 7.98
C ILE A 37 5.92 1.53 7.15
N ALA A 38 4.94 2.18 7.78
CA ALA A 38 4.05 3.11 7.09
C ALA A 38 4.82 4.29 6.48
N LYS A 39 5.79 4.87 7.18
CA LYS A 39 6.67 5.92 6.66
C LYS A 39 7.46 5.45 5.43
N PHE A 40 8.03 4.26 5.48
CA PHE A 40 8.73 3.67 4.34
C PHE A 40 7.81 3.56 3.12
N ILE A 41 6.60 3.02 3.29
CA ILE A 41 5.63 2.83 2.21
C ILE A 41 5.20 4.17 1.62
N VAL A 42 4.79 5.12 2.46
CA VAL A 42 4.34 6.45 2.03
C VAL A 42 5.45 7.20 1.29
N LYS A 43 6.66 7.20 1.86
CA LYS A 43 7.83 7.84 1.23
C LYS A 43 8.13 7.20 -0.13
N SER A 44 8.23 5.88 -0.19
CA SER A 44 8.53 5.16 -1.43
C SER A 44 7.51 5.47 -2.52
N MET A 45 6.21 5.45 -2.18
CA MET A 45 5.13 5.69 -3.15
C MET A 45 5.07 7.14 -3.62
N PHE A 46 5.11 8.11 -2.71
CA PHE A 46 4.79 9.50 -3.02
C PHE A 46 6.03 10.37 -3.26
N LEU A 47 7.19 10.06 -2.69
CA LEU A 47 8.42 10.80 -2.90
C LEU A 47 9.35 10.10 -3.89
N ASP A 48 9.68 8.82 -3.64
CA ASP A 48 10.66 8.08 -4.43
C ASP A 48 10.05 7.49 -5.71
N LYS A 49 8.71 7.50 -5.86
CA LYS A 49 7.95 6.97 -7.00
C LYS A 49 8.27 5.51 -7.30
N THR A 50 8.51 4.76 -6.25
CA THR A 50 8.83 3.34 -6.31
C THR A 50 8.07 2.61 -5.23
N PHE A 51 7.93 1.30 -5.36
CA PHE A 51 7.44 0.47 -4.28
C PHE A 51 8.13 -0.89 -4.29
N HIS A 52 8.30 -1.42 -3.10
CA HIS A 52 8.80 -2.76 -2.90
C HIS A 52 7.67 -3.74 -3.14
N SER A 53 7.72 -4.46 -4.28
CA SER A 53 6.60 -5.29 -4.72
C SER A 53 6.43 -6.59 -3.94
N ASP A 54 7.40 -6.93 -3.08
CA ASP A 54 7.41 -8.15 -2.27
C ASP A 54 7.83 -7.85 -0.81
N LEU A 55 7.24 -6.81 -0.21
CA LEU A 55 7.52 -6.44 1.18
C LEU A 55 6.77 -7.36 2.15
N HIS A 56 7.33 -8.51 2.44
CA HIS A 56 6.82 -9.45 3.43
C HIS A 56 7.70 -9.48 4.70
N ILE A 57 7.22 -10.15 5.74
CA ILE A 57 7.86 -10.20 7.06
C ILE A 57 9.30 -10.75 7.02
N GLY A 58 9.62 -11.61 6.07
CA GLY A 58 10.97 -12.17 5.88
C GLY A 58 11.98 -11.15 5.38
N ASN A 59 11.53 -10.04 4.78
CA ASN A 59 12.38 -8.99 4.22
C ASN A 59 12.54 -7.78 5.16
N VAL A 60 11.99 -7.87 6.38
CA VAL A 60 12.03 -6.78 7.37
C VAL A 60 12.73 -7.22 8.62
N PHE A 61 13.72 -6.43 9.05
CA PHE A 61 14.44 -6.57 10.30
C PHE A 61 14.10 -5.40 11.23
N PHE A 62 13.92 -5.72 12.50
CA PHE A 62 13.56 -4.77 13.55
C PHE A 62 14.77 -4.55 14.47
N ASP A 63 15.39 -3.38 14.40
CA ASP A 63 16.51 -3.02 15.26
C ASP A 63 16.00 -2.14 16.41
N ASN A 64 15.96 -2.71 17.61
CA ASN A 64 15.59 -2.07 18.86
C ASN A 64 16.78 -1.84 19.79
N SER A 65 18.00 -1.82 19.27
CA SER A 65 19.21 -1.53 20.06
C SER A 65 19.13 -0.16 20.76
N CYS A 66 18.29 0.75 20.26
CA CYS A 66 17.90 2.00 20.88
C CYS A 66 16.38 2.10 20.85
N GLU A 67 15.71 1.90 21.98
CA GLU A 67 14.23 1.91 22.07
C GLU A 67 13.63 3.28 21.73
N ASP A 68 14.34 4.37 22.03
CA ASP A 68 13.91 5.72 21.68
C ASP A 68 13.97 6.00 20.19
N ASN A 69 14.90 5.33 19.49
CA ASN A 69 15.10 5.50 18.04
C ASN A 69 15.24 4.14 17.34
N PRO A 70 14.18 3.33 17.28
CA PRO A 70 14.21 2.05 16.61
C PRO A 70 14.40 2.23 15.10
N LYS A 71 14.97 1.22 14.43
CA LYS A 71 15.24 1.26 12.99
C LYS A 71 14.68 0.04 12.29
N LEU A 72 14.35 0.19 11.01
CA LEU A 72 14.03 -0.91 10.12
C LEU A 72 15.20 -1.19 9.19
N GLY A 73 15.57 -2.47 9.08
CA GLY A 73 16.37 -2.98 7.98
C GLY A 73 15.44 -3.62 6.96
N ILE A 74 15.48 -3.17 5.72
CA ILE A 74 14.70 -3.74 4.62
C ILE A 74 15.69 -4.35 3.64
N ILE A 75 15.43 -5.58 3.22
CA ILE A 75 16.30 -6.35 2.32
C ILE A 75 15.49 -6.84 1.11
N ASP A 76 16.20 -7.43 0.16
CA ASP A 76 15.64 -8.07 -1.02
C ASP A 76 14.89 -7.10 -1.94
N PHE A 77 15.59 -6.12 -2.47
CA PHE A 77 15.08 -5.20 -3.47
C PHE A 77 15.05 -5.79 -4.91
N GLY A 78 14.94 -7.11 -5.03
CA GLY A 78 14.85 -7.81 -6.32
C GLY A 78 13.58 -7.47 -7.09
N LEU A 79 12.51 -7.14 -6.40
CA LEU A 79 11.22 -6.74 -6.98
C LEU A 79 10.85 -5.32 -6.54
N VAL A 80 11.42 -4.33 -7.24
CA VAL A 80 11.05 -2.92 -7.08
C VAL A 80 10.39 -2.43 -8.36
N SER A 81 9.18 -1.90 -8.24
CA SER A 81 8.42 -1.33 -9.35
C SER A 81 8.41 0.19 -9.28
N LYS A 82 8.41 0.84 -10.45
CA LYS A 82 8.19 2.28 -10.56
C LYS A 82 6.69 2.57 -10.58
N ILE A 83 6.31 3.71 -10.03
CA ILE A 83 4.93 4.20 -10.02
C ILE A 83 4.85 5.38 -11.00
N SER A 84 3.91 5.31 -11.93
CA SER A 84 3.64 6.44 -12.84
C SER A 84 3.06 7.61 -12.05
N LYS A 85 3.28 8.85 -12.56
CA LYS A 85 2.69 10.05 -11.96
C LYS A 85 1.16 9.97 -11.94
N HIS A 86 0.56 9.39 -12.96
CA HIS A 86 -0.88 9.14 -13.03
C HIS A 86 -1.34 8.25 -11.87
N MET A 87 -0.68 7.11 -11.67
CA MET A 87 -1.01 6.17 -10.60
C MET A 87 -0.80 6.77 -9.20
N GLN A 88 0.24 7.58 -9.01
CA GLN A 88 0.42 8.33 -7.75
C GLN A 88 -0.79 9.22 -7.45
N THR A 89 -1.24 9.98 -8.48
CA THR A 89 -2.40 10.88 -8.34
C THR A 89 -3.67 10.08 -8.01
N ILE A 90 -3.89 8.94 -8.67
CA ILE A 90 -5.03 8.07 -8.38
C ILE A 90 -4.99 7.57 -6.94
N PHE A 91 -3.87 7.01 -6.48
CA PHE A 91 -3.76 6.51 -5.10
C PHE A 91 -3.89 7.61 -4.06
N PHE A 92 -3.35 8.80 -4.31
CA PHE A 92 -3.53 9.95 -3.43
C PHE A 92 -5.01 10.36 -3.31
N ASN A 93 -5.71 10.44 -4.45
CA ASN A 93 -7.13 10.79 -4.47
C ASN A 93 -8.00 9.69 -3.85
N LEU A 94 -7.70 8.41 -4.10
CA LEU A 94 -8.36 7.29 -3.43
C LEU A 94 -8.20 7.40 -1.92
N PHE A 95 -6.98 7.62 -1.45
CA PHE A 95 -6.71 7.81 -0.02
C PHE A 95 -7.52 8.99 0.54
N LYS A 96 -7.50 10.15 -0.14
CA LYS A 96 -8.26 11.34 0.26
C LYS A 96 -9.76 11.05 0.37
N HIS A 97 -10.35 10.45 -0.68
CA HIS A 97 -11.79 10.17 -0.68
C HIS A 97 -12.17 9.14 0.37
N ILE A 98 -11.40 8.08 0.54
CA ILE A 98 -11.75 6.98 1.44
C ILE A 98 -11.44 7.33 2.90
N VAL A 99 -10.22 7.81 3.18
CA VAL A 99 -9.75 7.98 4.56
C VAL A 99 -10.17 9.33 5.15
N VAL A 100 -10.08 10.40 4.36
CA VAL A 100 -10.38 11.76 4.84
C VAL A 100 -11.85 12.07 4.69
N ASN A 101 -12.39 11.94 3.46
CA ASN A 101 -13.74 12.41 3.14
C ASN A 101 -14.83 11.37 3.44
N LYS A 102 -14.47 10.08 3.54
CA LYS A 102 -15.43 8.95 3.61
C LYS A 102 -16.39 8.91 2.42
N ASP A 103 -15.96 9.40 1.25
CA ASP A 103 -16.70 9.45 0.01
C ASP A 103 -16.37 8.26 -0.88
N PHE A 104 -17.03 7.14 -0.62
CA PHE A 104 -16.81 5.90 -1.37
C PHE A 104 -17.36 5.96 -2.81
N ALA A 105 -18.32 6.84 -3.08
CA ALA A 105 -18.85 7.04 -4.42
C ALA A 105 -17.80 7.70 -5.31
N ALA A 106 -17.18 8.79 -4.84
CA ALA A 106 -16.07 9.43 -5.56
C ALA A 106 -14.87 8.49 -5.73
N ALA A 107 -14.53 7.72 -4.69
CA ALA A 107 -13.46 6.71 -4.77
C ALA A 107 -13.77 5.65 -5.85
N SER A 108 -15.02 5.19 -5.95
CA SER A 108 -15.43 4.19 -6.95
C SER A 108 -15.33 4.73 -8.38
N LYS A 109 -15.60 6.03 -8.59
CA LYS A 109 -15.40 6.65 -9.90
C LYS A 109 -13.94 6.66 -10.33
N LEU A 110 -13.00 6.87 -9.41
CA LEU A 110 -11.56 6.83 -9.70
C LEU A 110 -11.08 5.45 -10.16
N VAL A 111 -11.80 4.37 -9.81
CA VAL A 111 -11.46 3.03 -10.30
C VAL A 111 -11.61 2.95 -11.82
N LEU A 112 -12.50 3.74 -12.44
CA LEU A 112 -12.65 3.78 -13.90
C LEU A 112 -11.39 4.30 -14.61
N ASP A 113 -10.55 5.07 -13.94
CA ASP A 113 -9.30 5.60 -14.51
C ASP A 113 -8.15 4.56 -14.51
N VAL A 114 -8.36 3.42 -13.86
CA VAL A 114 -7.37 2.34 -13.74
C VAL A 114 -7.85 1.01 -14.31
N ILE A 115 -8.83 1.05 -15.22
CA ILE A 115 -9.30 -0.13 -15.94
C ILE A 115 -8.76 -0.17 -17.37
N SER A 116 -8.64 -1.37 -17.91
CA SER A 116 -8.25 -1.61 -19.30
C SER A 116 -9.17 -2.65 -19.96
N PRO A 117 -9.30 -2.65 -21.31
CA PRO A 117 -9.98 -3.74 -21.99
C PRO A 117 -9.30 -5.08 -21.76
N VAL A 118 -10.07 -6.17 -21.65
CA VAL A 118 -9.53 -7.55 -21.55
C VAL A 118 -8.98 -8.01 -22.90
N HIS A 119 -9.67 -7.64 -23.98
CA HIS A 119 -9.25 -7.93 -25.35
C HIS A 119 -9.07 -6.62 -26.11
N CYS A 120 -8.40 -6.62 -27.26
CA CYS A 120 -8.21 -5.46 -28.13
C CYS A 120 -9.54 -4.94 -28.70
N SER A 121 -10.49 -4.67 -27.83
CA SER A 121 -11.80 -4.11 -28.17
C SER A 121 -11.73 -2.60 -28.03
N ASN A 122 -11.93 -1.88 -29.13
CA ASN A 122 -12.02 -0.43 -29.15
C ASN A 122 -13.38 0.09 -28.65
N LYS A 123 -14.27 -0.79 -28.16
CA LYS A 123 -15.58 -0.37 -27.65
C LYS A 123 -15.38 0.46 -26.38
N GLN A 124 -15.75 1.73 -26.44
CA GLN A 124 -15.81 2.58 -25.24
C GLN A 124 -17.02 2.21 -24.39
N LEU A 125 -16.89 2.38 -23.07
CA LEU A 125 -18.01 2.25 -22.16
C LEU A 125 -18.97 3.43 -22.34
N THR A 126 -20.25 3.16 -22.37
CA THR A 126 -21.28 4.20 -22.31
C THR A 126 -21.37 4.80 -20.92
N SER A 127 -21.93 6.01 -20.80
CA SER A 127 -22.14 6.63 -19.49
C SER A 127 -22.99 5.77 -18.55
N THR A 128 -23.97 5.04 -19.10
CA THR A 128 -24.81 4.12 -18.34
C THR A 128 -24.02 2.92 -17.82
N GLU A 129 -23.16 2.31 -18.67
CA GLU A 129 -22.29 1.21 -18.26
C GLU A 129 -21.27 1.66 -17.18
N MET A 130 -20.72 2.88 -17.32
CA MET A 130 -19.81 3.44 -16.31
C MET A 130 -20.51 3.64 -14.97
N GLN A 131 -21.72 4.19 -14.96
CA GLN A 131 -22.47 4.38 -13.72
C GLN A 131 -22.84 3.04 -13.07
N ASP A 132 -23.29 2.07 -13.87
CA ASP A 132 -23.63 0.73 -13.39
C ASP A 132 -22.42 -0.01 -12.79
N ILE A 133 -21.22 0.17 -13.39
CA ILE A 133 -19.95 -0.32 -12.81
C ILE A 133 -19.72 0.33 -11.44
N VAL A 134 -19.77 1.66 -11.36
CA VAL A 134 -19.54 2.41 -10.13
C VAL A 134 -20.47 1.94 -9.00
N ASP A 135 -21.76 1.82 -9.28
CA ASP A 135 -22.75 1.40 -8.30
C ASP A 135 -22.48 -0.02 -7.77
N LYS A 136 -22.07 -0.93 -8.67
CA LYS A 136 -21.76 -2.33 -8.31
C LYS A 136 -20.46 -2.49 -7.55
N ILE A 137 -19.42 -1.70 -7.85
CA ILE A 137 -18.12 -1.83 -7.18
C ILE A 137 -18.05 -1.06 -5.85
N GLN A 138 -18.90 -0.06 -5.63
CA GLN A 138 -18.83 0.80 -4.45
C GLN A 138 -18.81 0.03 -3.10
N PRO A 139 -19.63 -1.01 -2.86
CA PRO A 139 -19.56 -1.79 -1.63
C PRO A 139 -18.21 -2.48 -1.44
N HIS A 140 -17.60 -2.92 -2.54
CA HIS A 140 -16.31 -3.60 -2.53
C HIS A 140 -15.15 -2.63 -2.36
N VAL A 141 -15.23 -1.42 -2.94
CA VAL A 141 -14.21 -0.36 -2.77
C VAL A 141 -14.03 -0.02 -1.30
N LYS A 142 -15.11 0.11 -0.55
CA LYS A 142 -15.04 0.31 0.91
C LYS A 142 -14.24 -0.80 1.59
N CYS A 143 -14.57 -2.07 1.35
CA CYS A 143 -13.90 -3.20 1.97
C CYS A 143 -12.43 -3.32 1.56
N VAL A 144 -12.11 -3.07 0.27
CA VAL A 144 -10.74 -3.11 -0.26
C VAL A 144 -9.83 -2.15 0.49
N PHE A 145 -10.26 -0.91 0.65
CA PHE A 145 -9.39 0.13 1.18
C PHE A 145 -9.49 0.30 2.70
N GLU A 146 -10.53 -0.19 3.34
CA GLU A 146 -10.54 -0.33 4.79
C GLU A 146 -9.68 -1.51 5.26
N LEU A 147 -9.08 -2.25 4.30
CA LEU A 147 -8.23 -3.42 4.56
C LEU A 147 -8.91 -4.38 5.56
N CYS A 148 -10.22 -4.56 5.38
CA CYS A 148 -10.97 -5.56 6.11
C CYS A 148 -10.36 -6.95 5.85
N ASP A 149 -10.54 -7.90 6.76
CA ASP A 149 -9.97 -9.25 6.68
C ASP A 149 -10.26 -9.98 5.33
N ASN A 150 -11.23 -9.47 4.56
CA ASN A 150 -11.62 -9.96 3.24
C ASN A 150 -11.18 -9.07 2.07
N GLY A 151 -10.22 -8.16 2.26
CA GLY A 151 -9.78 -7.22 1.22
C GLY A 151 -9.38 -7.90 -0.10
N CYS A 152 -8.70 -9.05 -0.03
CA CYS A 152 -8.35 -9.83 -1.22
C CYS A 152 -9.58 -10.34 -1.99
N ASN A 153 -10.65 -10.74 -1.29
CA ASN A 153 -11.89 -11.16 -1.92
C ASN A 153 -12.60 -9.99 -2.59
N SER A 154 -12.52 -8.80 -2.00
CA SER A 154 -13.15 -7.60 -2.54
C SER A 154 -12.51 -7.11 -3.82
N ILE A 155 -11.17 -7.13 -3.95
CA ILE A 155 -10.50 -6.76 -5.21
C ILE A 155 -10.82 -7.78 -6.32
N THR A 156 -10.91 -9.06 -5.98
CA THR A 156 -11.34 -10.10 -6.91
C THR A 156 -12.79 -9.87 -7.36
N SER A 157 -13.67 -9.48 -6.44
CA SER A 157 -15.06 -9.14 -6.77
C SER A 157 -15.17 -7.95 -7.69
N ILE A 158 -14.38 -6.89 -7.45
CA ILE A 158 -14.29 -5.73 -8.35
C ILE A 158 -13.88 -6.20 -9.75
N ASN A 159 -12.81 -6.99 -9.86
CA ASN A 159 -12.34 -7.47 -11.15
C ASN A 159 -13.38 -8.36 -11.86
N ASN A 160 -14.09 -9.22 -11.13
CA ASN A 160 -15.18 -10.04 -11.66
C ASN A 160 -16.38 -9.21 -12.17
N ILE A 161 -16.69 -8.10 -11.52
CA ILE A 161 -17.69 -7.14 -12.01
C ILE A 161 -17.19 -6.52 -13.31
N LEU A 162 -15.97 -6.02 -13.36
CA LEU A 162 -15.37 -5.39 -14.53
C LEU A 162 -15.32 -6.34 -15.74
N LEU A 163 -15.04 -7.62 -15.53
CA LEU A 163 -15.00 -8.63 -16.60
C LEU A 163 -16.35 -8.74 -17.35
N LYS A 164 -17.49 -8.51 -16.69
CA LYS A 164 -18.82 -8.51 -17.33
C LYS A 164 -18.96 -7.39 -18.38
N TYR A 165 -18.14 -6.35 -18.27
CA TYR A 165 -18.07 -5.23 -19.21
C TYR A 165 -16.85 -5.30 -20.14
N ASN A 166 -16.21 -6.47 -20.19
CA ASN A 166 -14.95 -6.68 -20.92
C ASN A 166 -13.85 -5.70 -20.49
N ARG A 167 -13.75 -5.46 -19.17
CA ARG A 167 -12.74 -4.63 -18.52
C ARG A 167 -12.05 -5.41 -17.41
N GLN A 168 -10.87 -4.96 -17.06
CA GLN A 168 -10.10 -5.45 -15.91
C GLN A 168 -9.31 -4.31 -15.29
N LEU A 169 -8.85 -4.47 -14.06
CA LEU A 169 -7.91 -3.55 -13.45
C LEU A 169 -6.57 -3.60 -14.20
N THR A 170 -5.92 -2.45 -14.35
CA THR A 170 -4.57 -2.41 -14.92
C THR A 170 -3.59 -3.17 -14.04
N SER A 171 -2.59 -3.80 -14.64
CA SER A 171 -1.54 -4.54 -13.90
C SER A 171 -0.80 -3.64 -12.92
N GLU A 172 -0.54 -2.37 -13.29
CA GLU A 172 0.11 -1.41 -12.40
C GLU A 172 -0.70 -1.18 -11.12
N PHE A 173 -2.02 -0.95 -11.27
CA PHE A 173 -2.91 -0.77 -10.11
C PHE A 173 -2.98 -2.02 -9.23
N TYR A 174 -3.17 -3.18 -9.86
CA TYR A 174 -3.30 -4.45 -9.15
C TYR A 174 -2.04 -4.79 -8.34
N ASN A 175 -0.86 -4.67 -8.95
CA ASN A 175 0.42 -4.96 -8.29
C ASN A 175 0.67 -4.02 -7.12
N LEU A 176 0.39 -2.72 -7.30
CA LEU A 176 0.55 -1.74 -6.25
C LEU A 176 -0.42 -2.01 -5.09
N TYR A 177 -1.67 -2.36 -5.39
CA TYR A 177 -2.66 -2.73 -4.39
C TYR A 177 -2.22 -3.96 -3.59
N VAL A 178 -1.78 -5.04 -4.25
CA VAL A 178 -1.30 -6.26 -3.58
C VAL A 178 -0.13 -5.94 -2.65
N SER A 179 0.83 -5.13 -3.10
CA SER A 179 1.96 -4.70 -2.28
C SER A 179 1.53 -3.90 -1.06
N LEU A 180 0.51 -3.04 -1.20
CA LEU A 180 -0.07 -2.31 -0.06
C LEU A 180 -0.75 -3.25 0.95
N VAL A 181 -1.50 -4.25 0.48
CA VAL A 181 -2.16 -5.24 1.34
C VAL A 181 -1.13 -6.05 2.12
N MET A 182 -0.05 -6.50 1.47
CA MET A 182 1.05 -7.21 2.15
C MET A 182 1.70 -6.33 3.23
N SER A 183 1.99 -5.09 2.88
CA SER A 183 2.57 -4.11 3.80
C SER A 183 1.65 -3.76 4.97
N ALA A 184 0.35 -3.65 4.70
CA ALA A 184 -0.67 -3.46 5.74
C ALA A 184 -0.74 -4.66 6.70
N GLY A 185 -0.62 -5.88 6.17
CA GLY A 185 -0.53 -7.09 6.97
C GLY A 185 0.65 -7.07 7.95
N LEU A 186 1.81 -6.52 7.55
CA LEU A 186 2.95 -6.31 8.44
C LEU A 186 2.61 -5.35 9.60
N CYS A 187 2.01 -4.21 9.28
CA CYS A 187 1.62 -3.21 10.28
C CYS A 187 0.55 -3.75 11.23
N ASN A 188 -0.49 -4.35 10.68
CA ASN A 188 -1.60 -4.92 11.46
C ASN A 188 -1.13 -6.06 12.38
N GLY A 189 -0.12 -6.81 11.95
CA GLY A 189 0.49 -7.83 12.78
C GLY A 189 1.33 -7.29 13.94
N LEU A 190 1.70 -6.02 13.94
CA LEU A 190 2.43 -5.34 15.03
C LEU A 190 1.48 -4.59 15.96
N CYS A 191 0.30 -4.21 15.50
CA CYS A 191 -0.65 -3.40 16.25
C CYS A 191 -1.83 -4.25 16.76
N GLU A 192 -2.46 -3.83 17.85
CA GLU A 192 -3.74 -4.37 18.27
C GLU A 192 -4.86 -3.90 17.33
N LYS A 193 -6.05 -4.53 17.46
CA LYS A 193 -7.20 -4.35 16.57
C LYS A 193 -7.61 -2.89 16.30
N ASP A 194 -7.24 -1.96 17.18
CA ASP A 194 -7.65 -0.56 17.11
C ASP A 194 -6.70 0.36 16.32
N ALA A 195 -5.46 -0.07 16.06
CA ALA A 195 -4.48 0.70 15.30
C ALA A 195 -4.36 0.16 13.86
N LYS A 196 -5.42 0.33 13.07
CA LYS A 196 -5.43 -0.11 11.68
C LYS A 196 -4.40 0.66 10.86
N PHE A 197 -3.75 -0.03 9.92
CA PHE A 197 -2.75 0.51 9.00
C PHE A 197 -3.14 1.87 8.39
N LEU A 198 -4.39 2.03 7.96
CA LEU A 198 -4.86 3.29 7.36
C LEU A 198 -4.84 4.47 8.32
N HIS A 199 -5.04 4.27 9.62
CA HIS A 199 -4.92 5.34 10.61
C HIS A 199 -3.47 5.78 10.75
N ILE A 200 -2.54 4.82 10.83
CA ILE A 200 -1.09 5.12 10.88
C ILE A 200 -0.65 5.86 9.60
N VAL A 201 -1.09 5.39 8.43
CA VAL A 201 -0.78 6.05 7.15
C VAL A 201 -1.35 7.47 7.08
N LYS A 202 -2.56 7.70 7.60
CA LYS A 202 -3.16 9.04 7.69
C LYS A 202 -2.27 10.00 8.49
N ASP A 203 -1.83 9.56 9.68
CA ASP A 203 -0.98 10.37 10.54
C ASP A 203 0.38 10.64 9.88
N VAL A 204 0.99 9.62 9.27
CA VAL A 204 2.25 9.75 8.53
C VAL A 204 2.13 10.72 7.34
N ILE A 205 1.04 10.65 6.59
CA ILE A 205 0.80 11.58 5.47
C ILE A 205 0.62 13.00 6.00
N ALA A 206 -0.17 13.20 7.06
CA ALA A 206 -0.36 14.51 7.65
C ALA A 206 0.97 15.13 8.11
N ASP A 207 1.82 14.36 8.80
CA ASP A 207 3.14 14.80 9.26
C ASP A 207 4.07 15.15 8.07
N MET A 208 4.04 14.35 7.00
CA MET A 208 4.88 14.59 5.82
C MET A 208 4.48 15.87 5.08
N PHE A 209 3.18 16.13 4.93
CA PHE A 209 2.71 17.35 4.26
C PHE A 209 2.91 18.60 5.14
N ALA A 210 2.70 18.51 6.45
CA ALA A 210 3.03 19.61 7.36
C ALA A 210 4.52 20.00 7.29
N SER A 211 5.42 19.04 7.12
CA SER A 211 6.86 19.30 6.99
C SER A 211 7.26 19.91 5.65
N VAL A 212 6.48 19.69 4.58
CA VAL A 212 6.73 20.27 3.25
C VAL A 212 6.31 21.75 3.20
N GLU A 213 5.21 22.12 3.85
CA GLU A 213 4.78 23.53 3.91
C GLU A 213 5.75 24.42 4.68
N ILE A 214 6.46 23.89 5.68
CA ILE A 214 7.45 24.65 6.47
C ILE A 214 8.74 24.92 5.65
N ASN A 215 9.07 24.08 4.68
CA ASN A 215 10.28 24.24 3.86
C ASN A 215 10.08 25.06 2.58
N THR A 216 8.88 25.62 2.36
CA THR A 216 8.52 26.42 1.19
C THR A 216 8.30 27.92 1.54
N ILE A 217 8.58 28.32 2.80
CA ILE A 217 8.62 29.70 3.28
C ILE A 217 10.08 30.06 3.57
#